data_c3491ee43a48034a09d5f5223b19dd38
#
_entry.id   c3491ee43a48034a09d5f5223b19dd38
#
_cell.length_a   1.000
_cell.length_b   1.000
_cell.length_c   1.000
_cell.angle_alpha   90.00
_cell.angle_beta   90.00
_cell.angle_gamma   90.00
#
_symmetry.space_group_name_H-M   'P 1'
#
loop_
_entity.id
_entity.type
_entity.pdbx_description
1 polymer ?
#
loop_
_entity_poly.entity_id
_entity_poly.type
_entity_poly.pdbx_seq_one_letter_code
_entity_poly.pdbx_strand_id
1 'polypeptide(L)'
;MKEPEWMAPEVLRNEPSNEKCDVYSFGVILWELATMRVPWSGLNPMQVVGAVGFQNRRLEIPKDVDPQVASIISSCWDSDPSKRPSFSQLLSPLKQLQHLVVTESC
;
A
#
# COMPACT_ATOMS: atom_id res chain seq x y z
N MET A 1 -5.41 11.28 6.40
CA MET A 1 -6.31 10.49 5.57
C MET A 1 -6.98 9.42 6.41
N LYS A 2 -8.29 9.46 6.52
CA LYS A 2 -9.05 8.57 7.42
C LYS A 2 -10.06 7.70 6.69
N GLU A 3 -9.97 7.64 5.37
CA GLU A 3 -10.88 6.82 4.57
C GLU A 3 -10.47 5.35 4.67
N PRO A 4 -11.42 4.42 4.81
CA PRO A 4 -11.11 2.99 4.94
C PRO A 4 -10.27 2.43 3.79
N GLU A 5 -10.37 3.00 2.60
CA GLU A 5 -9.65 2.53 1.42
C GLU A 5 -8.13 2.55 1.60
N TRP A 6 -7.62 3.42 2.48
CA TRP A 6 -6.18 3.57 2.71
C TRP A 6 -5.73 3.02 4.06
N MET A 7 -6.65 2.56 4.88
CA MET A 7 -6.34 2.11 6.24
C MET A 7 -5.82 0.69 6.27
N ALA A 8 -4.85 0.44 7.16
CA ALA A 8 -4.33 -0.90 7.39
C ALA A 8 -5.40 -1.82 8.03
N PRO A 9 -5.30 -3.14 7.81
CA PRO A 9 -6.29 -4.07 8.35
C PRO A 9 -6.48 -3.98 9.86
N GLU A 10 -5.41 -3.84 10.62
CA GLU A 10 -5.49 -3.74 12.09
C GLU A 10 -6.23 -2.48 12.52
N VAL A 11 -6.10 -1.38 11.77
CA VAL A 11 -6.83 -0.14 12.04
C VAL A 11 -8.32 -0.35 11.77
N LEU A 12 -8.65 -1.01 10.67
CA LEU A 12 -10.04 -1.30 10.32
C LEU A 12 -10.71 -2.22 11.34
N ARG A 13 -9.93 -3.10 11.97
CA ARG A 13 -10.43 -3.98 13.03
C ARG A 13 -10.42 -3.32 14.40
N ASN A 14 -10.01 -2.07 14.47
CA ASN A 14 -9.94 -1.32 15.73
C ASN A 14 -9.00 -1.97 16.76
N GLU A 15 -7.92 -2.59 16.27
CA GLU A 15 -6.89 -3.22 17.09
C GLU A 15 -5.79 -2.22 17.43
N PRO A 16 -4.99 -2.45 18.48
CA PRO A 16 -3.82 -1.60 18.72
C PRO A 16 -2.90 -1.57 17.48
N SER A 17 -2.42 -0.40 17.14
CA SER A 17 -1.57 -0.22 15.96
C SER A 17 -0.41 0.69 16.30
N ASN A 18 0.60 0.68 15.42
CA ASN A 18 1.78 1.52 15.56
C ASN A 18 2.07 2.20 14.21
N GLU A 19 3.28 2.75 14.07
CA GLU A 19 3.68 3.48 12.86
C GLU A 19 3.64 2.61 11.59
N LYS A 20 3.59 1.28 11.71
CA LYS A 20 3.54 0.39 10.57
C LYS A 20 2.19 0.46 9.83
N CYS A 21 1.15 0.97 10.47
CA CYS A 21 -0.11 1.20 9.77
C CYS A 21 0.04 2.30 8.71
N ASP A 22 0.92 3.26 8.95
CA ASP A 22 1.21 4.30 7.96
C ASP A 22 2.00 3.76 6.77
N VAL A 23 2.82 2.74 6.99
CA VAL A 23 3.52 2.06 5.89
C VAL A 23 2.52 1.38 4.97
N TYR A 24 1.49 0.74 5.53
CA TYR A 24 0.43 0.13 4.73
C TYR A 24 -0.26 1.20 3.87
N SER A 25 -0.64 2.33 4.45
CA SER A 25 -1.30 3.43 3.75
C SER A 25 -0.40 3.98 2.63
N PHE A 26 0.89 4.10 2.89
CA PHE A 26 1.87 4.51 1.89
C PHE A 26 1.89 3.55 0.70
N GLY A 27 1.81 2.24 0.97
CA GLY A 27 1.72 1.23 -0.09
C GLY A 27 0.50 1.41 -0.97
N VAL A 28 -0.65 1.78 -0.38
CA VAL A 28 -1.87 2.07 -1.15
C VAL A 28 -1.67 3.30 -2.04
N ILE A 29 -1.02 4.33 -1.53
CA ILE A 29 -0.73 5.53 -2.32
C ILE A 29 0.21 5.20 -3.49
N LEU A 30 1.24 4.39 -3.26
CA LEU A 30 2.11 3.94 -4.34
C LEU A 30 1.34 3.16 -5.40
N TRP A 31 0.41 2.31 -4.96
CA TRP A 31 -0.44 1.55 -5.88
C TRP A 31 -1.27 2.49 -6.75
N GLU A 32 -1.86 3.54 -6.14
CA GLU A 32 -2.64 4.53 -6.89
C GLU A 32 -1.78 5.23 -7.95
N LEU A 33 -0.57 5.62 -7.57
CA LEU A 33 0.34 6.29 -8.50
C LEU A 33 0.79 5.35 -9.62
N ALA A 34 1.01 4.10 -9.31
CA ALA A 34 1.48 3.13 -10.29
C ALA A 34 0.37 2.68 -11.25
N THR A 35 -0.86 2.65 -10.81
CA THR A 35 -1.98 2.13 -11.62
C THR A 35 -2.89 3.22 -12.16
N MET A 36 -2.81 4.42 -11.60
CA MET A 36 -3.75 5.51 -11.89
C MET A 36 -5.20 5.11 -11.64
N ARG A 37 -5.41 4.26 -10.63
CA ARG A 37 -6.75 3.76 -10.26
C ARG A 37 -7.08 4.17 -8.84
N VAL A 38 -8.38 4.25 -8.57
CA VAL A 38 -8.88 4.51 -7.22
C VAL A 38 -8.92 3.19 -6.44
N PRO A 39 -8.36 3.13 -5.23
CA PRO A 39 -8.36 1.87 -4.48
C PRO A 39 -9.78 1.45 -4.11
N TRP A 40 -10.06 0.15 -4.23
CA TRP A 40 -11.33 -0.45 -3.87
C TRP A 40 -12.54 0.20 -4.57
N SER A 41 -12.33 0.63 -5.83
CA SER A 41 -13.38 1.20 -6.65
C SER A 41 -14.57 0.23 -6.74
N GLY A 42 -15.76 0.73 -6.57
CA GLY A 42 -16.98 -0.09 -6.60
C GLY A 42 -17.41 -0.64 -5.24
N LEU A 43 -16.60 -0.47 -4.19
CA LEU A 43 -16.98 -0.88 -2.85
C LEU A 43 -17.33 0.35 -2.00
N ASN A 44 -18.33 0.21 -1.13
CA ASN A 44 -18.62 1.24 -0.16
C ASN A 44 -17.68 1.05 1.07
N PRO A 45 -17.60 2.03 2.00
CA PRO A 45 -16.67 1.92 3.14
C PRO A 45 -16.84 0.66 3.98
N MET A 46 -18.06 0.21 4.21
CA MET A 46 -18.30 -1.00 5.01
C MET A 46 -17.80 -2.25 4.29
N GLN A 47 -17.93 -2.29 2.98
CA GLN A 47 -17.43 -3.41 2.18
C GLN A 47 -15.90 -3.46 2.20
N VAL A 48 -15.24 -2.29 2.19
CA VAL A 48 -13.78 -2.22 2.31
C VAL A 48 -13.33 -2.75 3.67
N VAL A 49 -14.01 -2.36 4.74
CA VAL A 49 -13.70 -2.84 6.08
C VAL A 49 -13.78 -4.38 6.11
N GLY A 50 -14.83 -4.96 5.56
CA GLY A 50 -14.97 -6.41 5.50
C GLY A 50 -13.87 -7.08 4.67
N ALA A 51 -13.62 -6.54 3.49
CA ALA A 51 -12.64 -7.13 2.56
C ALA A 51 -11.21 -7.07 3.13
N VAL A 52 -10.78 -5.92 3.56
CA VAL A 52 -9.40 -5.71 4.01
C VAL A 52 -9.21 -6.16 5.46
N GLY A 53 -10.13 -5.77 6.32
CA GLY A 53 -9.99 -6.01 7.76
C GLY A 53 -10.23 -7.45 8.15
N PHE A 54 -11.20 -8.12 7.51
CA PHE A 54 -11.66 -9.44 7.96
C PHE A 54 -11.45 -10.55 6.94
N GLN A 55 -11.34 -10.25 5.64
CA GLN A 55 -11.12 -11.26 4.60
C GLN A 55 -9.68 -11.28 4.10
N ASN A 56 -8.84 -10.41 4.62
CA ASN A 56 -7.42 -10.31 4.26
C ASN A 56 -7.21 -10.09 2.76
N ARG A 57 -8.12 -9.35 2.11
CA ARG A 57 -8.00 -9.04 0.69
C ARG A 57 -7.01 -7.90 0.47
N ARG A 58 -6.36 -7.93 -0.69
CA ARG A 58 -5.44 -6.88 -1.14
C ARG A 58 -5.83 -6.44 -2.54
N LEU A 59 -5.47 -5.22 -2.88
CA LEU A 59 -5.67 -4.71 -4.25
C LEU A 59 -4.80 -5.53 -5.20
N GLU A 60 -5.31 -5.73 -6.40
CA GLU A 60 -4.56 -6.42 -7.44
C GLU A 60 -3.45 -5.52 -7.96
N ILE A 61 -2.24 -6.03 -8.05
CA ILE A 61 -1.13 -5.31 -8.67
C ILE A 61 -1.03 -5.80 -10.12
N PRO A 62 -1.38 -4.94 -11.10
CA PRO A 62 -1.33 -5.37 -12.51
C PRO A 62 0.07 -5.78 -12.94
N LYS A 63 0.16 -6.69 -13.89
CA LYS A 63 1.43 -7.23 -14.37
C LYS A 63 2.31 -6.20 -15.06
N ASP A 64 1.73 -5.12 -15.56
CA ASP A 64 2.47 -4.05 -16.22
C ASP A 64 3.12 -3.06 -15.26
N VAL A 65 2.87 -3.19 -13.95
CA VAL A 65 3.56 -2.38 -12.95
C VAL A 65 5.01 -2.85 -12.87
N ASP A 66 5.94 -1.89 -12.79
CA ASP A 66 7.37 -2.19 -12.66
C ASP A 66 7.59 -3.17 -11.50
N PRO A 67 8.38 -4.24 -11.70
CA PRO A 67 8.58 -5.25 -10.66
C PRO A 67 9.16 -4.70 -9.35
N GLN A 68 10.00 -3.68 -9.40
CA GLN A 68 10.56 -3.07 -8.18
C GLN A 68 9.47 -2.33 -7.43
N VAL A 69 8.61 -1.62 -8.13
CA VAL A 69 7.47 -0.92 -7.53
C VAL A 69 6.50 -1.93 -6.92
N ALA A 70 6.18 -2.99 -7.66
CA ALA A 70 5.28 -4.04 -7.19
C ALA A 70 5.81 -4.69 -5.91
N SER A 71 7.10 -4.94 -5.84
CA SER A 71 7.74 -5.53 -4.67
C SER A 71 7.64 -4.62 -3.44
N ILE A 72 7.86 -3.33 -3.61
CA ILE A 72 7.74 -2.35 -2.52
C ILE A 72 6.29 -2.31 -2.03
N ILE A 73 5.33 -2.23 -2.94
CA ILE A 73 3.91 -2.19 -2.58
C ILE A 73 3.53 -3.45 -1.78
N SER A 74 3.89 -4.61 -2.29
CA SER A 74 3.57 -5.88 -1.61
C SER A 74 4.16 -5.93 -0.21
N SER A 75 5.39 -5.48 -0.02
CA SER A 75 6.03 -5.49 1.29
C SER A 75 5.34 -4.57 2.29
N CYS A 76 4.79 -3.46 1.82
CA CYS A 76 4.04 -2.52 2.66
C CYS A 76 2.72 -3.10 3.13
N TRP A 77 2.22 -4.13 2.45
CA TRP A 77 0.90 -4.70 2.68
C TRP A 77 0.90 -6.02 3.46
N ASP A 78 2.01 -6.37 4.08
CA ASP A 78 2.05 -7.60 4.87
C ASP A 78 0.95 -7.56 5.93
N SER A 79 0.27 -8.69 6.12
CA SER A 79 -0.80 -8.80 7.12
C SER A 79 -0.26 -8.61 8.53
N ASP A 80 0.99 -9.01 8.76
CA ASP A 80 1.67 -8.80 10.03
C ASP A 80 2.40 -7.46 9.99
N PRO A 81 1.98 -6.46 10.78
CA PRO A 81 2.64 -5.16 10.77
C PRO A 81 4.14 -5.22 11.04
N SER A 82 4.58 -6.17 11.86
CA SER A 82 6.00 -6.30 12.20
C SER A 82 6.86 -6.69 11.00
N LYS A 83 6.26 -7.28 9.97
CA LYS A 83 6.95 -7.70 8.75
C LYS A 83 6.98 -6.62 7.68
N ARG A 84 6.23 -5.56 7.85
CA ARG A 84 6.30 -4.42 6.93
C ARG A 84 7.62 -3.69 7.14
N PRO A 85 8.24 -3.17 6.07
CA PRO A 85 9.45 -2.37 6.26
C PRO A 85 9.14 -1.07 7.00
N SER A 86 10.13 -0.53 7.69
CA SER A 86 10.04 0.83 8.23
C SER A 86 10.20 1.84 7.10
N PHE A 87 9.83 3.09 7.32
CA PHE A 87 10.10 4.13 6.33
C PHE A 87 11.60 4.30 6.09
N SER A 88 12.42 4.14 7.14
CA SER A 88 13.87 4.18 6.99
C SER A 88 14.39 3.07 6.07
N GLN A 89 13.83 1.87 6.18
CA GLN A 89 14.19 0.74 5.30
C GLN A 89 13.72 0.95 3.86
N LEU A 90 12.68 1.74 3.64
CA LEU A 90 12.18 2.03 2.31
C LEU A 90 13.00 3.08 1.57
N LEU A 91 13.85 3.84 2.24
CA LEU A 91 14.61 4.91 1.61
C LEU A 91 15.48 4.43 0.46
N SER A 92 16.21 3.33 0.65
CA SER A 92 17.10 2.81 -0.41
C SER A 92 16.34 2.37 -1.65
N PRO A 93 15.32 1.49 -1.56
CA PRO A 93 14.57 1.11 -2.74
C PRO A 93 13.85 2.29 -3.40
N LEU A 94 13.37 3.25 -2.61
CA LEU A 94 12.70 4.44 -3.18
C LEU A 94 13.69 5.33 -3.93
N LYS A 95 14.92 5.45 -3.47
CA LYS A 95 15.96 6.20 -4.17
C LYS A 95 16.31 5.55 -5.52
N GLN A 96 16.25 4.23 -5.60
CA GLN A 96 16.45 3.54 -6.87
C GLN A 96 15.34 3.86 -7.86
N LEU A 97 14.10 4.01 -7.38
CA LEU A 97 12.99 4.43 -8.23
C LEU A 97 13.14 5.86 -8.74
N GLN A 98 13.77 6.71 -7.96
CA GLN A 98 14.04 8.08 -8.38
C GLN A 98 14.80 8.13 -9.70
N HIS A 99 15.72 7.20 -9.90
CA HIS A 99 16.48 7.11 -11.15
C HIS A 99 15.53 6.88 -12.35
N LEU A 100 14.54 6.02 -12.19
CA LEU A 100 13.56 5.76 -13.25
C LEU A 100 12.72 7.00 -13.57
N VAL A 101 12.29 7.71 -12.55
CA VAL A 101 11.48 8.92 -12.71
C VAL A 101 12.27 10.00 -13.45
N VAL A 102 13.51 10.21 -13.08
CA VAL A 102 14.37 11.21 -13.74
C VAL A 102 14.57 10.85 -15.21
N THR A 103 14.80 9.59 -15.51
CA THR A 103 14.98 9.13 -16.88
C THR A 103 13.74 9.40 -17.72
N GLU A 104 12.57 9.15 -17.20
CA GLU A 104 11.31 9.35 -17.92
C GLU A 104 10.98 10.82 -18.12
N SER A 105 11.39 11.69 -17.21
CA SER A 105 11.06 13.11 -17.29
C SER A 105 11.94 13.87 -18.29
N CYS A 106 12.98 13.26 -18.76
CA CYS A 106 13.83 13.82 -19.82
C CYS A 106 13.35 13.34 -21.17
#